data_4d4748d93a9eb042307936143e66ab19
#
_entry.id   4d4748d93a9eb042307936143e66ab19
#
_cell.length_a   1.000
_cell.length_b   1.000
_cell.length_c   1.000
_cell.angle_alpha   90.00
_cell.angle_beta   90.00
_cell.angle_gamma   90.00
#
_symmetry.space_group_name_H-M   'P 1'
#
loop_
_entity.id
_entity.type
_entity.pdbx_description
1 polymer ?
#
loop_
_entity_poly.entity_id
_entity_poly.type
_entity_poly.pdbx_seq_one_letter_code
_entity_poly.pdbx_strand_id
1 'polypeptide(L)'
;SMGHALADRPLNVNVTVGSVSPKSEERGGGSRDWMETITQGVGMQARWNDQPTDFFSDTPFARQDESPDTLFYAKPRLVRHLDDTAVEMVRQLYGRLIVDDVRVLDLMGSWESHLPLDRSLKQVSALGLNTYELERNSALSDFRVQDLNADPRLPYAADHFDAVVCTVSVEYLTDPWAVFSEVARVLRPG
;
A
#
# COMPACT_ATOMS: atom_id res chain seq x y z
N SER A 1 -13.73 8.50 18.24
CA SER A 1 -14.02 7.18 17.67
C SER A 1 -14.90 7.39 16.47
N MET A 2 -14.38 7.15 15.28
CA MET A 2 -15.22 7.15 14.08
C MET A 2 -16.16 5.94 14.16
N GLY A 3 -17.45 6.19 14.44
CA GLY A 3 -18.45 5.15 14.39
C GLY A 3 -18.63 4.70 12.94
N HIS A 4 -18.50 3.39 12.69
CA HIS A 4 -18.85 2.81 11.40
C HIS A 4 -20.26 3.22 11.02
N ALA A 5 -20.53 3.53 9.74
CA ALA A 5 -21.86 3.99 9.27
C ALA A 5 -23.01 3.01 9.59
N LEU A 6 -22.68 1.77 9.90
CA LEU A 6 -23.60 0.71 10.35
C LEU A 6 -23.52 0.45 11.87
N ALA A 7 -22.68 1.20 12.63
CA ALA A 7 -22.71 1.10 14.08
C ALA A 7 -24.09 1.55 14.57
N ASP A 8 -24.63 0.83 15.52
CA ASP A 8 -25.97 1.08 16.12
C ASP A 8 -27.19 0.81 15.20
N ARG A 9 -27.00 0.11 14.06
CA ARG A 9 -28.11 -0.32 13.23
C ARG A 9 -28.34 -1.82 13.33
N PRO A 10 -29.59 -2.30 13.51
CA PRO A 10 -29.89 -3.72 13.43
C PRO A 10 -29.65 -4.21 12.01
N LEU A 11 -28.76 -5.20 11.87
CA LEU A 11 -28.47 -5.85 10.60
C LEU A 11 -29.10 -7.23 10.58
N ASN A 12 -29.90 -7.51 9.56
CA ASN A 12 -30.36 -8.87 9.26
C ASN A 12 -29.36 -9.48 8.26
N VAL A 13 -28.59 -10.45 8.72
CA VAL A 13 -27.63 -11.17 7.89
C VAL A 13 -28.17 -12.55 7.61
N ASN A 14 -28.48 -12.85 6.35
CA ASN A 14 -28.80 -14.20 5.89
C ASN A 14 -27.53 -14.84 5.34
N VAL A 15 -27.09 -15.91 5.98
CA VAL A 15 -25.89 -16.65 5.57
C VAL A 15 -26.31 -17.99 5.02
N THR A 16 -25.94 -18.26 3.77
CA THR A 16 -26.08 -19.59 3.16
C THR A 16 -24.68 -20.17 2.98
N VAL A 17 -24.41 -21.32 3.62
CA VAL A 17 -23.15 -22.03 3.45
C VAL A 17 -23.19 -22.79 2.14
N GLY A 18 -22.43 -22.32 1.14
CA GLY A 18 -22.34 -22.95 -0.19
C GLY A 18 -21.39 -24.14 -0.22
N SER A 19 -20.27 -24.06 0.49
CA SER A 19 -19.30 -25.14 0.61
C SER A 19 -18.48 -25.01 1.90
N VAL A 20 -17.94 -26.13 2.37
CA VAL A 20 -17.01 -26.15 3.49
C VAL A 20 -15.76 -26.89 3.04
N SER A 21 -14.61 -26.21 3.04
CA SER A 21 -13.32 -26.82 2.77
C SER A 21 -12.45 -26.83 4.03
N PRO A 22 -11.52 -27.78 4.16
CA PRO A 22 -10.54 -27.78 5.24
C PRO A 22 -9.78 -26.46 5.24
N LYS A 23 -9.51 -25.92 6.43
CA LYS A 23 -8.65 -24.74 6.59
C LYS A 23 -7.24 -25.12 6.13
N SER A 24 -6.65 -24.31 5.22
CA SER A 24 -5.22 -24.40 4.95
C SER A 24 -4.44 -24.07 6.22
N GLU A 25 -3.24 -24.62 6.39
CA GLU A 25 -2.42 -24.44 7.60
C GLU A 25 -1.94 -22.99 7.80
N GLU A 26 -2.28 -22.08 6.91
CA GLU A 26 -1.92 -20.67 6.98
C GLU A 26 -2.71 -19.93 8.07
N ARG A 27 -1.98 -19.18 8.88
CA ARG A 27 -2.57 -18.31 9.90
C ARG A 27 -3.29 -17.14 9.21
N GLY A 28 -4.57 -17.02 9.45
CA GLY A 28 -5.33 -15.80 9.16
C GLY A 28 -6.13 -15.81 7.86
N GLY A 29 -6.13 -16.86 7.07
CA GLY A 29 -6.84 -16.88 5.80
C GLY A 29 -8.36 -16.91 5.92
N GLY A 30 -9.05 -15.85 5.50
CA GLY A 30 -10.42 -15.94 5.01
C GLY A 30 -10.47 -16.77 3.73
N SER A 31 -11.60 -17.45 3.44
CA SER A 31 -11.74 -18.13 2.16
C SER A 31 -11.64 -17.13 1.00
N ARG A 32 -11.12 -17.55 -0.16
CA ARG A 32 -11.08 -16.71 -1.38
C ARG A 32 -12.44 -16.11 -1.71
N ASP A 33 -13.50 -16.83 -1.39
CA ASP A 33 -14.86 -16.40 -1.64
C ASP A 33 -15.28 -15.15 -0.87
N TRP A 34 -14.74 -14.93 0.32
CA TRP A 34 -14.99 -13.71 1.10
C TRP A 34 -14.38 -12.48 0.45
N MET A 35 -13.15 -12.56 -0.01
CA MET A 35 -12.49 -11.45 -0.70
C MET A 35 -13.18 -11.19 -2.05
N GLU A 36 -13.54 -12.23 -2.77
CA GLU A 36 -14.27 -12.11 -4.03
C GLU A 36 -15.66 -11.50 -3.80
N THR A 37 -16.39 -11.94 -2.78
CA THR A 37 -17.70 -11.40 -2.43
C THR A 37 -17.62 -9.92 -2.00
N ILE A 38 -16.60 -9.55 -1.21
CA ILE A 38 -16.40 -8.17 -0.77
C ILE A 38 -15.98 -7.26 -1.93
N THR A 39 -15.15 -7.77 -2.84
CA THR A 39 -14.62 -6.96 -3.95
C THR A 39 -15.53 -6.90 -5.16
N GLN A 40 -16.38 -7.91 -5.39
CA GLN A 40 -17.27 -7.97 -6.55
C GLN A 40 -18.74 -7.69 -6.18
N GLY A 41 -19.09 -7.79 -4.92
CA GLY A 41 -20.45 -7.51 -4.44
C GLY A 41 -20.71 -6.03 -4.22
N VAL A 42 -21.93 -5.73 -3.79
CA VAL A 42 -22.34 -4.43 -3.28
C VAL A 42 -21.62 -4.21 -1.95
N GLY A 43 -20.35 -3.81 -2.03
CA GLY A 43 -19.47 -3.63 -0.88
C GLY A 43 -19.74 -2.34 -0.11
N MET A 44 -18.75 -1.93 0.67
CA MET A 44 -18.82 -0.69 1.48
C MET A 44 -19.01 0.60 0.63
N GLN A 45 -18.91 0.50 -0.68
CA GLN A 45 -19.13 1.60 -1.62
C GLN A 45 -20.59 1.73 -2.06
N ALA A 46 -21.47 0.81 -1.69
CA ALA A 46 -22.90 0.90 -2.02
C ALA A 46 -23.56 1.99 -1.18
N ARG A 47 -24.36 2.82 -1.84
CA ARG A 47 -25.23 3.77 -1.14
C ARG A 47 -26.30 3.01 -0.37
N TRP A 48 -26.38 3.29 0.92
CA TRP A 48 -27.41 2.76 1.78
C TRP A 48 -28.64 3.68 1.75
N ASN A 49 -29.78 3.18 1.26
CA ASN A 49 -31.04 3.94 1.23
C ASN A 49 -30.87 5.39 0.74
N ASP A 50 -30.17 5.57 -0.40
CA ASP A 50 -29.89 6.87 -1.01
C ASP A 50 -29.09 7.86 -0.12
N GLN A 51 -28.59 7.40 1.02
CA GLN A 51 -27.66 8.19 1.81
C GLN A 51 -26.28 8.22 1.14
N PRO A 52 -25.61 9.35 1.11
CA PRO A 52 -24.24 9.39 0.62
C PRO A 52 -23.37 8.46 1.46
N THR A 53 -22.68 7.53 0.81
CA THR A 53 -21.61 6.75 1.43
C THR A 53 -20.32 7.56 1.38
N ASP A 54 -20.40 8.80 1.81
CA ASP A 54 -19.25 9.65 1.94
C ASP A 54 -18.57 9.29 3.25
N PHE A 55 -17.44 8.58 3.13
CA PHE A 55 -16.61 8.20 4.28
C PHE A 55 -15.66 9.32 4.68
N PHE A 56 -15.65 10.44 3.97
CA PHE A 56 -14.81 11.57 4.29
C PHE A 56 -15.42 12.33 5.48
N SER A 57 -14.65 12.41 6.53
CA SER A 57 -14.85 13.37 7.63
C SER A 57 -14.13 14.67 7.28
N ASP A 58 -14.22 15.70 8.14
CA ASP A 58 -13.45 16.94 8.01
C ASP A 58 -11.93 16.69 8.05
N THR A 59 -11.50 15.54 8.58
CA THR A 59 -10.11 15.11 8.64
C THR A 59 -9.97 13.65 8.20
N PRO A 60 -10.20 13.34 6.90
CA PRO A 60 -10.31 11.96 6.42
C PRO A 60 -9.01 11.15 6.54
N PHE A 61 -7.88 11.83 6.59
CA PHE A 61 -6.55 11.22 6.67
C PHE A 61 -5.87 11.40 8.03
N ALA A 62 -6.64 11.84 9.05
CA ALA A 62 -6.13 11.93 10.41
C ALA A 62 -5.81 10.53 10.95
N ARG A 63 -4.64 10.39 11.56
CA ARG A 63 -4.17 9.13 12.14
C ARG A 63 -4.50 9.07 13.63
N GLN A 64 -4.53 7.86 14.17
CA GLN A 64 -4.70 7.66 15.61
C GLN A 64 -3.52 8.23 16.42
N ASP A 65 -2.31 8.17 15.87
CA ASP A 65 -1.09 8.76 16.39
C ASP A 65 -0.56 9.78 15.37
N GLU A 66 -0.60 11.04 15.73
CA GLU A 66 -0.14 12.18 14.93
C GLU A 66 1.32 12.57 15.23
N SER A 67 2.04 11.78 16.01
CA SER A 67 3.47 12.02 16.22
C SER A 67 4.26 11.85 14.91
N PRO A 68 5.39 12.58 14.75
CA PRO A 68 6.21 12.49 13.55
C PRO A 68 6.70 11.07 13.29
N ASP A 69 6.55 10.59 12.06
CA ASP A 69 6.97 9.25 11.64
C ASP A 69 8.46 9.00 11.86
N THR A 70 9.27 10.05 11.77
CA THR A 70 10.70 10.00 12.06
C THR A 70 11.03 9.50 13.47
N LEU A 71 10.15 9.72 14.44
CA LEU A 71 10.33 9.20 15.81
C LEU A 71 10.09 7.68 15.85
N PHE A 72 9.07 7.21 15.14
CA PHE A 72 8.75 5.79 15.07
C PHE A 72 9.84 5.02 14.32
N TYR A 73 10.33 5.57 13.22
CA TYR A 73 11.36 4.96 12.38
C TYR A 73 12.79 5.31 12.80
N ALA A 74 13.00 6.01 13.92
CA ALA A 74 14.34 6.27 14.47
C ALA A 74 15.11 4.96 14.78
N LYS A 75 14.37 3.88 15.13
CA LYS A 75 14.95 2.54 15.33
C LYS A 75 14.64 1.69 14.12
N PRO A 76 15.68 1.05 13.50
CA PRO A 76 15.47 0.16 12.37
C PRO A 76 14.53 -1.00 12.71
N ARG A 77 13.66 -1.34 11.76
CA ARG A 77 12.69 -2.43 11.87
C ARG A 77 12.84 -3.35 10.67
N LEU A 78 13.62 -4.41 10.80
CA LEU A 78 13.76 -5.43 9.77
C LEU A 78 12.64 -6.48 9.93
N VAL A 79 11.40 -6.03 9.83
CA VAL A 79 10.21 -6.85 10.04
C VAL A 79 9.43 -6.93 8.73
N ARG A 80 8.99 -8.11 8.36
CA ARG A 80 8.05 -8.29 7.26
C ARG A 80 6.63 -8.04 7.75
N HIS A 81 5.91 -7.18 7.05
CA HIS A 81 4.50 -6.90 7.32
C HIS A 81 3.57 -7.85 6.56
N LEU A 82 4.10 -8.53 5.57
CA LEU A 82 3.41 -9.54 4.77
C LEU A 82 4.00 -10.93 5.05
N ASP A 83 3.16 -11.96 5.04
CA ASP A 83 3.61 -13.34 5.02
C ASP A 83 4.20 -13.72 3.64
N ASP A 84 4.86 -14.88 3.57
CA ASP A 84 5.55 -15.30 2.34
C ASP A 84 4.59 -15.47 1.16
N THR A 85 3.35 -15.89 1.40
CA THR A 85 2.31 -16.03 0.36
C THR A 85 1.91 -14.68 -0.21
N ALA A 86 1.67 -13.70 0.66
CA ALA A 86 1.32 -12.35 0.25
C ALA A 86 2.48 -11.66 -0.50
N VAL A 87 3.71 -11.82 -0.03
CA VAL A 87 4.91 -11.34 -0.74
C VAL A 87 4.98 -11.90 -2.15
N GLU A 88 4.79 -13.22 -2.30
CA GLU A 88 4.83 -13.86 -3.63
C GLU A 88 3.69 -13.36 -4.54
N MET A 89 2.49 -13.16 -4.00
CA MET A 89 1.37 -12.60 -4.77
C MET A 89 1.64 -11.17 -5.24
N VAL A 90 2.26 -10.33 -4.40
CA VAL A 90 2.66 -8.96 -4.77
C VAL A 90 3.73 -9.00 -5.86
N ARG A 91 4.75 -9.87 -5.73
CA ARG A 91 5.78 -10.05 -6.75
C ARG A 91 5.19 -10.47 -8.10
N GLN A 92 4.27 -11.41 -8.09
CA GLN A 92 3.57 -11.85 -9.31
C GLN A 92 2.71 -10.73 -9.91
N LEU A 93 2.05 -9.92 -9.09
CA LEU A 93 1.30 -8.76 -9.55
C LEU A 93 2.23 -7.76 -10.24
N TYR A 94 3.32 -7.39 -9.57
CA TYR A 94 4.30 -6.46 -10.14
C TYR A 94 4.97 -7.04 -11.39
N GLY A 95 5.26 -8.33 -11.41
CA GLY A 95 5.82 -9.02 -12.59
C GLY A 95 4.92 -8.99 -13.84
N ARG A 96 3.61 -8.81 -13.66
CA ARG A 96 2.66 -8.61 -14.78
C ARG A 96 2.60 -7.17 -15.27
N LEU A 97 2.94 -6.22 -14.44
CA LEU A 97 2.81 -4.78 -14.71
C LEU A 97 4.14 -4.12 -15.08
N ILE A 98 5.24 -4.59 -14.48
CA ILE A 98 6.58 -4.02 -14.66
C ILE A 98 7.33 -4.85 -15.71
N VAL A 99 7.79 -4.19 -16.76
CA VAL A 99 8.59 -4.79 -17.82
C VAL A 99 10.09 -4.64 -17.56
N ASP A 100 10.93 -5.27 -18.37
CA ASP A 100 12.38 -5.12 -18.27
C ASP A 100 12.85 -3.74 -18.74
N ASP A 101 14.07 -3.35 -18.32
CA ASP A 101 14.79 -2.11 -18.69
C ASP A 101 14.08 -0.81 -18.29
N VAL A 102 13.28 -0.85 -17.22
CA VAL A 102 12.55 0.30 -16.67
C VAL A 102 13.18 0.82 -15.38
N ARG A 103 12.90 2.09 -15.07
CA ARG A 103 13.24 2.74 -13.81
C ARG A 103 12.04 2.69 -12.87
N VAL A 104 12.23 2.12 -11.70
CA VAL A 104 11.18 1.94 -10.70
C VAL A 104 11.50 2.77 -9.45
N LEU A 105 10.49 3.44 -8.92
CA LEU A 105 10.55 4.04 -7.58
C LEU A 105 9.77 3.17 -6.60
N ASP A 106 10.43 2.69 -5.56
CA ASP A 106 9.82 2.06 -4.39
C ASP A 106 9.52 3.15 -3.36
N LEU A 107 8.27 3.63 -3.38
CA LEU A 107 7.82 4.74 -2.55
C LEU A 107 7.47 4.26 -1.15
N MET A 108 7.97 4.95 -0.13
CA MET A 108 7.86 4.55 1.27
C MET A 108 8.46 3.16 1.52
N GLY A 109 9.57 2.86 0.80
CA GLY A 109 10.27 1.59 0.86
C GLY A 109 11.08 1.42 2.14
N SER A 110 11.50 0.18 2.41
CA SER A 110 12.31 -0.22 3.55
C SER A 110 13.42 -1.20 3.12
N TRP A 111 13.76 -2.15 3.98
CA TRP A 111 14.85 -3.11 3.78
C TRP A 111 14.56 -4.21 2.74
N GLU A 112 13.32 -4.35 2.30
CA GLU A 112 12.89 -5.32 1.27
C GLU A 112 11.92 -4.63 0.31
N SER A 113 12.22 -4.72 -1.00
CA SER A 113 11.29 -4.37 -2.08
C SER A 113 10.60 -5.64 -2.56
N HIS A 114 9.30 -5.54 -2.82
CA HIS A 114 8.50 -6.66 -3.30
C HIS A 114 8.49 -6.75 -4.83
N LEU A 115 9.57 -6.32 -5.46
CA LEU A 115 9.73 -6.31 -6.91
C LEU A 115 9.94 -7.73 -7.47
N PRO A 116 9.58 -7.97 -8.75
CA PRO A 116 9.77 -9.26 -9.38
C PRO A 116 11.26 -9.60 -9.51
N LEU A 117 11.64 -10.81 -9.08
CA LEU A 117 13.03 -11.27 -9.07
C LEU A 117 13.55 -11.70 -10.44
N ASP A 118 12.66 -11.94 -11.38
CA ASP A 118 12.92 -12.40 -12.76
C ASP A 118 13.02 -11.26 -13.77
N ARG A 119 12.96 -10.01 -13.30
CA ARG A 119 13.04 -8.82 -14.16
C ARG A 119 14.42 -8.16 -14.07
N SER A 120 14.92 -7.74 -15.23
CA SER A 120 16.13 -6.92 -15.33
C SER A 120 15.75 -5.44 -15.33
N LEU A 121 15.67 -4.86 -14.14
CA LEU A 121 15.31 -3.46 -13.98
C LEU A 121 16.52 -2.56 -14.20
N LYS A 122 16.34 -1.46 -14.94
CA LYS A 122 17.41 -0.51 -15.25
C LYS A 122 17.89 0.23 -14.02
N GLN A 123 16.98 0.58 -13.15
CA GLN A 123 17.23 1.29 -11.89
C GLN A 123 16.09 1.03 -10.93
N VAL A 124 16.40 0.80 -9.68
CA VAL A 124 15.44 0.77 -8.59
C VAL A 124 15.88 1.82 -7.58
N SER A 125 15.09 2.87 -7.44
CA SER A 125 15.28 3.89 -6.41
C SER A 125 14.27 3.71 -5.31
N ALA A 126 14.63 3.96 -4.06
CA ALA A 126 13.67 3.99 -2.97
C ALA A 126 13.63 5.36 -2.28
N LEU A 127 12.47 5.65 -1.71
CA LEU A 127 12.29 6.74 -0.77
C LEU A 127 11.66 6.16 0.50
N GLY A 128 12.31 6.35 1.64
CA GLY A 128 11.89 5.80 2.92
C GLY A 128 12.37 6.64 4.09
N LEU A 129 12.18 6.17 5.31
CA LEU A 129 12.45 6.95 6.53
C LEU A 129 13.71 6.51 7.28
N ASN A 130 14.25 5.32 7.02
CA ASN A 130 15.38 4.80 7.78
C ASN A 130 16.52 4.37 6.87
N THR A 131 17.66 5.09 6.98
CA THR A 131 18.88 4.81 6.20
C THR A 131 19.37 3.38 6.38
N TYR A 132 19.40 2.87 7.61
CA TYR A 132 19.90 1.53 7.90
C TYR A 132 19.08 0.42 7.24
N GLU A 133 17.76 0.61 7.13
CA GLU A 133 16.87 -0.31 6.43
C GLU A 133 17.10 -0.26 4.93
N LEU A 134 17.15 0.96 4.35
CA LEU A 134 17.34 1.15 2.92
C LEU A 134 18.71 0.63 2.43
N GLU A 135 19.78 0.81 3.21
CA GLU A 135 21.10 0.25 2.89
C GLU A 135 21.14 -1.29 2.82
N ARG A 136 20.18 -1.95 3.47
CA ARG A 136 20.05 -3.41 3.46
C ARG A 136 19.18 -3.96 2.35
N ASN A 137 18.51 -3.09 1.64
CA ASN A 137 17.69 -3.49 0.53
C ASN A 137 18.57 -3.73 -0.72
N SER A 138 18.85 -4.99 -0.99
CA SER A 138 19.74 -5.38 -2.10
C SER A 138 19.15 -5.14 -3.49
N ALA A 139 17.85 -4.82 -3.59
CA ALA A 139 17.22 -4.49 -4.86
C ALA A 139 17.51 -3.06 -5.32
N LEU A 140 17.95 -2.17 -4.41
CA LEU A 140 18.09 -0.76 -4.70
C LEU A 140 19.39 -0.41 -5.42
N SER A 141 19.28 0.46 -6.42
CA SER A 141 20.41 1.14 -7.05
C SER A 141 20.79 2.41 -6.27
N ASP A 142 19.80 3.11 -5.73
CA ASP A 142 19.95 4.28 -4.88
C ASP A 142 18.73 4.47 -3.97
N PHE A 143 18.85 5.39 -3.01
CA PHE A 143 17.71 5.76 -2.17
C PHE A 143 17.80 7.21 -1.68
N ARG A 144 16.67 7.72 -1.18
CA ARG A 144 16.55 8.99 -0.46
C ARG A 144 15.83 8.78 0.85
N VAL A 145 16.22 9.55 1.87
CA VAL A 145 15.53 9.56 3.16
C VAL A 145 14.70 10.82 3.24
N GLN A 146 13.38 10.66 3.31
CA GLN A 146 12.44 11.78 3.35
C GLN A 146 11.13 11.35 3.98
N ASP A 147 10.58 12.23 4.83
CA ASP A 147 9.24 12.11 5.38
C ASP A 147 8.25 12.82 4.46
N LEU A 148 7.41 12.05 3.78
CA LEU A 148 6.42 12.56 2.84
C LEU A 148 5.25 13.29 3.52
N ASN A 149 5.05 13.06 4.81
CA ASN A 149 4.07 13.82 5.60
C ASN A 149 4.59 15.20 6.01
N ALA A 150 5.92 15.36 6.10
CA ALA A 150 6.56 16.65 6.35
C ALA A 150 6.83 17.43 5.05
N ASP A 151 7.25 16.74 3.99
CA ASP A 151 7.49 17.32 2.66
C ASP A 151 7.03 16.30 1.59
N PRO A 152 5.85 16.51 0.98
CA PRO A 152 5.32 15.60 -0.04
C PRO A 152 6.06 15.68 -1.38
N ARG A 153 6.93 16.67 -1.60
CA ARG A 153 7.63 16.88 -2.86
C ARG A 153 8.71 15.83 -3.08
N LEU A 154 8.56 15.01 -4.12
CA LEU A 154 9.53 13.98 -4.46
C LEU A 154 10.85 14.59 -5.00
N PRO A 155 12.02 14.19 -4.48
CA PRO A 155 13.35 14.75 -4.83
C PRO A 155 13.87 14.19 -6.16
N TYR A 156 12.99 14.08 -7.15
CA TYR A 156 13.29 13.56 -8.49
C TYR A 156 12.76 14.51 -9.57
N ALA A 157 13.37 14.45 -10.75
CA ALA A 157 12.90 15.22 -11.90
C ALA A 157 11.52 14.71 -12.39
N ALA A 158 10.81 15.56 -13.13
CA ALA A 158 9.62 15.12 -13.85
C ALA A 158 9.99 14.04 -14.88
N ASP A 159 9.07 13.15 -15.19
CA ASP A 159 9.21 12.10 -16.20
C ASP A 159 10.46 11.22 -16.00
N HIS A 160 10.82 10.96 -14.75
CA HIS A 160 12.04 10.21 -14.40
C HIS A 160 11.82 8.70 -14.34
N PHE A 161 10.70 8.25 -13.79
CA PHE A 161 10.38 6.85 -13.56
C PHE A 161 9.37 6.31 -14.55
N ASP A 162 9.48 5.02 -14.85
CA ASP A 162 8.55 4.30 -15.70
C ASP A 162 7.45 3.62 -14.85
N ALA A 163 7.76 3.33 -13.57
CA ALA A 163 6.81 2.80 -12.61
C ALA A 163 7.09 3.32 -11.19
N VAL A 164 6.04 3.46 -10.40
CA VAL A 164 6.12 3.72 -8.95
C VAL A 164 5.31 2.63 -8.24
N VAL A 165 5.91 2.03 -7.24
CA VAL A 165 5.26 1.04 -6.37
C VAL A 165 5.22 1.58 -4.94
N CYS A 166 4.15 1.25 -4.21
CA CYS A 166 4.01 1.55 -2.79
C CYS A 166 3.31 0.35 -2.15
N THR A 167 4.03 -0.38 -1.30
CA THR A 167 3.53 -1.63 -0.74
C THR A 167 3.30 -1.48 0.75
N VAL A 168 2.05 -1.67 1.19
CA VAL A 168 1.58 -1.64 2.60
C VAL A 168 2.04 -0.41 3.40
N SER A 169 2.00 0.76 2.78
CA SER A 169 2.46 2.02 3.40
C SER A 169 1.58 3.23 3.08
N VAL A 170 0.75 3.17 2.04
CA VAL A 170 -0.06 4.30 1.57
C VAL A 170 -1.01 4.84 2.66
N GLU A 171 -1.46 3.98 3.56
CA GLU A 171 -2.35 4.31 4.67
C GLU A 171 -1.74 5.24 5.72
N TYR A 172 -0.42 5.43 5.68
CA TYR A 172 0.27 6.34 6.60
C TYR A 172 0.37 7.78 6.08
N LEU A 173 -0.06 8.04 4.84
CA LEU A 173 -0.04 9.39 4.27
C LEU A 173 -1.15 10.27 4.87
N THR A 174 -0.77 11.45 5.35
CA THR A 174 -1.70 12.46 5.87
C THR A 174 -2.17 13.45 4.80
N ASP A 175 -1.41 13.58 3.72
CA ASP A 175 -1.82 14.29 2.49
C ASP A 175 -1.51 13.44 1.24
N PRO A 176 -2.30 12.38 1.00
CA PRO A 176 -2.07 11.52 -0.15
C PRO A 176 -2.25 12.24 -1.49
N TRP A 177 -3.07 13.30 -1.56
CA TRP A 177 -3.29 14.06 -2.79
C TRP A 177 -2.03 14.77 -3.25
N ALA A 178 -1.33 15.43 -2.33
CA ALA A 178 -0.07 16.08 -2.63
C ALA A 178 0.98 15.06 -3.08
N VAL A 179 1.09 13.92 -2.39
CA VAL A 179 2.04 12.86 -2.74
C VAL A 179 1.72 12.25 -4.09
N PHE A 180 0.46 11.90 -4.38
CA PHE A 180 0.10 11.34 -5.69
C PHE A 180 0.23 12.33 -6.85
N SER A 181 0.07 13.63 -6.60
CA SER A 181 0.38 14.66 -7.59
C SER A 181 1.87 14.66 -7.96
N GLU A 182 2.73 14.48 -6.97
CA GLU A 182 4.17 14.35 -7.19
C GLU A 182 4.54 13.01 -7.87
N VAL A 183 3.87 11.91 -7.50
CA VAL A 183 4.01 10.63 -8.21
C VAL A 183 3.66 10.80 -9.69
N ALA A 184 2.55 11.47 -10.00
CA ALA A 184 2.17 11.75 -11.39
C ALA A 184 3.21 12.63 -12.11
N ARG A 185 3.84 13.58 -11.41
CA ARG A 185 4.89 14.43 -11.98
C ARG A 185 6.16 13.67 -12.31
N VAL A 186 6.59 12.74 -11.46
CA VAL A 186 7.84 11.98 -11.67
C VAL A 186 7.67 10.79 -12.59
N LEU A 187 6.43 10.33 -12.83
CA LEU A 187 6.13 9.28 -13.78
C LEU A 187 6.15 9.80 -15.21
N ARG A 188 6.70 9.02 -16.11
CA ARG A 188 6.61 9.26 -17.55
C ARG A 188 5.19 9.04 -18.05
N PRO A 189 4.72 9.89 -18.97
CA PRO A 189 3.50 9.59 -19.70
C PRO A 189 3.66 8.28 -20.51
N GLY A 190 2.70 7.35 -20.37
CA GLY A 190 2.75 6.07 -21.06
C GLY A 190 1.42 5.38 -21.09
#